data_7b244ff558ccbdd87d6cea076f87f90a
#
_entry.id   7b244ff558ccbdd87d6cea076f87f90a
#
_cell.length_a   1.000
_cell.length_b   1.000
_cell.length_c   1.000
_cell.angle_alpha   90.00
_cell.angle_beta   90.00
_cell.angle_gamma   90.00
#
_symmetry.space_group_name_H-M   'P 1'
#
loop_
_entity.id
_entity.type
_entity.pdbx_description
1 polymer ?
#
loop_
_entity_poly.entity_id
_entity_poly.type
_entity_poly.pdbx_seq_one_letter_code
_entity_poly.pdbx_strand_id
1 'polypeptide(L)'
;MAPMNRREFISRTMLSALIPLLPLAFNKSSAASILSMLEETDETICKAKFDLALSGNLAVKPINDVIVEIGKSFIGTEYAAHSLEEDGAEHLVVNLRVLDCVSFYENSLALARCVKMKKVSFDDYKAQLQFIRYRNGIIN
;
A
#
# COMPACT_ATOMS: atom_id res chain seq x y z
N MET A 1 46.04 -37.84 42.61
CA MET A 1 45.15 -37.29 41.60
C MET A 1 45.79 -36.01 41.06
N ALA A 2 46.38 -36.06 39.90
CA ALA A 2 47.04 -34.91 39.29
C ALA A 2 46.03 -34.15 38.43
N PRO A 3 46.06 -32.81 38.37
CA PRO A 3 45.11 -32.02 37.58
C PRO A 3 45.41 -32.09 36.12
N MET A 4 44.42 -32.40 35.31
CA MET A 4 44.47 -32.53 33.87
C MET A 4 44.71 -31.17 33.20
N ASN A 5 45.76 -31.09 32.35
CA ASN A 5 46.21 -29.84 31.75
C ASN A 5 45.29 -29.43 30.58
N ARG A 6 44.91 -28.15 30.51
CA ARG A 6 43.98 -27.54 29.52
C ARG A 6 44.39 -27.74 28.04
N ARG A 7 45.58 -28.20 27.76
CA ARG A 7 46.11 -28.39 26.38
C ARG A 7 45.74 -29.72 25.75
N GLU A 8 45.29 -30.71 26.51
CA GLU A 8 44.92 -32.03 25.98
C GLU A 8 43.45 -32.14 25.55
N PHE A 9 42.62 -31.15 25.88
CA PHE A 9 41.20 -31.18 25.55
C PHE A 9 40.90 -30.71 24.10
N ILE A 10 41.85 -30.05 23.41
CA ILE A 10 41.64 -29.46 22.09
C ILE A 10 42.00 -30.39 20.92
N SER A 11 42.62 -31.55 21.22
CA SER A 11 43.19 -32.42 20.17
C SER A 11 42.34 -33.64 19.76
N ARG A 12 41.11 -33.77 20.22
CA ARG A 12 40.30 -34.98 19.92
C ARG A 12 38.91 -34.80 19.38
N THR A 13 38.57 -33.63 18.80
CA THR A 13 37.28 -33.46 18.09
C THR A 13 37.46 -32.69 16.80
N MET A 14 38.31 -33.19 15.91
CA MET A 14 38.30 -32.85 14.50
C MET A 14 37.67 -34.00 13.72
N LEU A 15 36.40 -34.25 13.92
CA LEU A 15 35.61 -35.05 12.98
C LEU A 15 35.02 -34.08 11.97
N SER A 16 35.70 -33.97 10.81
CA SER A 16 35.27 -33.19 9.66
C SER A 16 33.92 -33.68 9.15
N ALA A 17 32.83 -33.03 9.57
CA ALA A 17 31.58 -33.12 8.86
C ALA A 17 31.69 -32.18 7.66
N LEU A 18 32.04 -32.72 6.48
CA LEU A 18 31.83 -32.08 5.20
C LEU A 18 30.28 -31.90 5.01
N ILE A 19 29.75 -30.76 5.40
CA ILE A 19 28.41 -30.34 4.99
C ILE A 19 28.61 -29.90 3.55
N PRO A 20 27.97 -30.52 2.54
CA PRO A 20 27.99 -29.99 1.19
C PRO A 20 27.25 -28.66 1.22
N LEU A 21 27.97 -27.59 0.96
CA LEU A 21 27.39 -26.27 0.68
C LEU A 21 26.64 -26.41 -0.64
N LEU A 22 25.35 -26.81 -0.59
CA LEU A 22 24.46 -26.64 -1.73
C LEU A 22 24.35 -25.14 -1.96
N PRO A 23 24.68 -24.63 -3.15
CA PRO A 23 24.31 -23.25 -3.50
C PRO A 23 22.79 -23.19 -3.53
N LEU A 24 22.20 -22.55 -2.54
CA LEU A 24 20.82 -22.05 -2.65
C LEU A 24 20.84 -21.09 -3.84
N ALA A 25 20.48 -21.61 -5.01
CA ALA A 25 20.19 -20.81 -6.17
C ALA A 25 18.97 -19.94 -5.80
N PHE A 26 19.24 -18.78 -5.23
CA PHE A 26 18.23 -17.76 -4.99
C PHE A 26 17.75 -17.31 -6.36
N ASN A 27 16.59 -17.86 -6.78
CA ASN A 27 16.02 -17.59 -8.10
C ASN A 27 15.61 -16.12 -8.12
N LYS A 28 16.36 -15.28 -8.84
CA LYS A 28 16.09 -13.84 -9.01
C LYS A 28 14.66 -13.57 -9.49
N SER A 29 14.05 -14.52 -10.20
CA SER A 29 12.65 -14.46 -10.64
C SER A 29 11.67 -14.46 -9.46
N SER A 30 11.94 -15.24 -8.41
CA SER A 30 11.10 -15.31 -7.22
C SER A 30 11.15 -14.03 -6.39
N ALA A 31 12.34 -13.42 -6.27
CA ALA A 31 12.49 -12.15 -5.55
C ALA A 31 11.81 -10.97 -6.29
N ALA A 32 11.89 -10.93 -7.62
CA ALA A 32 11.23 -9.91 -8.42
C ALA A 32 9.69 -10.03 -8.35
N SER A 33 9.15 -11.26 -8.33
CA SER A 33 7.70 -11.47 -8.19
C SER A 33 7.19 -11.15 -6.78
N ILE A 34 7.99 -11.39 -5.74
CA ILE A 34 7.66 -10.99 -4.37
C ILE A 34 7.72 -9.45 -4.24
N LEU A 35 8.71 -8.81 -4.85
CA LEU A 35 8.86 -7.36 -4.84
C LEU A 35 7.70 -6.66 -5.59
N SER A 36 7.27 -7.21 -6.74
CA SER A 36 6.10 -6.70 -7.48
C SER A 36 4.78 -6.91 -6.74
N MET A 37 4.69 -7.90 -5.86
CA MET A 37 3.53 -8.09 -4.97
C MET A 37 3.50 -7.10 -3.80
N LEU A 38 4.64 -6.44 -3.51
CA LEU A 38 4.77 -5.42 -2.48
C LEU A 38 4.65 -4.00 -3.05
N GLU A 39 4.50 -3.84 -4.37
CA GLU A 39 4.26 -2.54 -4.98
C GLU A 39 2.83 -2.09 -4.66
N GLU A 40 2.72 -1.07 -3.82
CA GLU A 40 1.45 -0.49 -3.40
C GLU A 40 0.85 0.29 -4.57
N THR A 41 -0.15 -0.29 -5.22
CA THR A 41 -0.87 0.33 -6.34
C THR A 41 -2.02 1.19 -5.83
N ASP A 42 -2.49 2.14 -6.64
CA ASP A 42 -3.66 2.95 -6.28
C ASP A 42 -4.91 2.08 -6.03
N GLU A 43 -5.05 0.95 -6.74
CA GLU A 43 -6.14 0.00 -6.53
C GLU A 43 -6.03 -0.71 -5.17
N THR A 44 -4.82 -1.15 -4.79
CA THR A 44 -4.61 -1.81 -3.48
C THR A 44 -4.83 -0.85 -2.33
N ILE A 45 -4.38 0.41 -2.47
CA ILE A 45 -4.65 1.46 -1.48
C ILE A 45 -6.15 1.74 -1.37
N CYS A 46 -6.83 1.92 -2.50
CA CYS A 46 -8.27 2.15 -2.55
C CYS A 46 -9.03 1.02 -1.83
N LYS A 47 -8.69 -0.23 -2.13
CA LYS A 47 -9.28 -1.40 -1.46
C LYS A 47 -9.04 -1.36 0.05
N ALA A 48 -7.84 -1.07 0.50
CA ALA A 48 -7.52 -0.97 1.93
C ALA A 48 -8.34 0.12 2.64
N LYS A 49 -8.61 1.28 1.96
CA LYS A 49 -9.47 2.32 2.50
C LYS A 49 -10.94 1.86 2.61
N PHE A 50 -11.43 1.11 1.63
CA PHE A 50 -12.77 0.51 1.72
C PHE A 50 -12.86 -0.56 2.81
N ASP A 51 -11.87 -1.43 2.95
CA ASP A 51 -11.83 -2.44 4.00
C ASP A 51 -11.83 -1.79 5.40
N LEU A 52 -11.09 -0.68 5.58
CA LEU A 52 -11.13 0.12 6.80
C LEU A 52 -12.54 0.72 7.05
N ALA A 53 -13.16 1.26 6.03
CA ALA A 53 -14.48 1.86 6.16
C ALA A 53 -15.57 0.82 6.49
N LEU A 54 -15.48 -0.37 5.91
CA LEU A 54 -16.40 -1.47 6.16
C LEU A 54 -16.22 -2.04 7.57
N SER A 55 -14.98 -2.31 7.98
CA SER A 55 -14.67 -2.81 9.33
C SER A 55 -15.04 -1.81 10.43
N GLY A 56 -14.89 -0.50 10.17
CA GLY A 56 -15.31 0.59 11.05
C GLY A 56 -16.79 0.91 11.00
N ASN A 57 -17.58 0.18 10.20
CA ASN A 57 -19.02 0.42 9.98
C ASN A 57 -19.33 1.88 9.62
N LEU A 58 -18.47 2.51 8.80
CA LEU A 58 -18.57 3.93 8.49
C LEU A 58 -19.83 4.26 7.65
N ALA A 59 -20.39 3.30 6.93
CA ALA A 59 -21.55 3.51 6.07
C ALA A 59 -22.78 4.08 6.81
N VAL A 60 -22.91 3.80 8.12
CA VAL A 60 -24.05 4.30 8.95
C VAL A 60 -23.78 5.68 9.56
N LYS A 61 -22.51 6.13 9.59
CA LYS A 61 -22.14 7.43 10.19
C LYS A 61 -22.54 8.60 9.26
N PRO A 62 -22.70 9.82 9.78
CA PRO A 62 -22.81 11.01 8.96
C PRO A 62 -21.67 11.16 7.97
N ILE A 63 -21.92 11.72 6.79
CA ILE A 63 -20.90 11.78 5.72
C ILE A 63 -19.64 12.54 6.12
N ASN A 64 -19.77 13.60 6.91
CA ASN A 64 -18.61 14.37 7.42
C ASN A 64 -17.69 13.50 8.27
N ASP A 65 -18.26 12.65 9.13
CA ASP A 65 -17.47 11.74 9.97
C ASP A 65 -16.75 10.70 9.09
N VAL A 66 -17.42 10.22 8.03
CA VAL A 66 -16.82 9.29 7.06
C VAL A 66 -15.64 9.95 6.35
N ILE A 67 -15.81 11.20 5.87
CA ILE A 67 -14.72 11.96 5.22
C ILE A 67 -13.54 12.12 6.16
N VAL A 68 -13.78 12.49 7.42
CA VAL A 68 -12.72 12.68 8.42
C VAL A 68 -11.99 11.37 8.72
N GLU A 69 -12.70 10.26 8.91
CA GLU A 69 -12.07 8.97 9.20
C GLU A 69 -11.25 8.45 8.01
N ILE A 70 -11.77 8.60 6.78
CA ILE A 70 -11.02 8.26 5.57
C ILE A 70 -9.82 9.20 5.41
N GLY A 71 -9.98 10.51 5.60
CA GLY A 71 -8.88 11.48 5.56
C GLY A 71 -7.78 11.15 6.57
N LYS A 72 -8.12 10.79 7.81
CA LYS A 72 -7.15 10.34 8.81
C LYS A 72 -6.36 9.12 8.35
N SER A 73 -6.94 8.24 7.56
CA SER A 73 -6.25 7.05 7.06
C SER A 73 -5.14 7.37 6.06
N PHE A 74 -5.06 8.60 5.54
CA PHE A 74 -3.98 9.09 4.69
C PHE A 74 -2.84 9.76 5.47
N ILE A 75 -2.93 9.85 6.81
CA ILE A 75 -1.83 10.39 7.62
C ILE A 75 -0.58 9.53 7.40
N GLY A 76 0.53 10.18 7.04
CA GLY A 76 1.79 9.52 6.70
C GLY A 76 2.00 9.29 5.20
N THR A 77 0.98 9.54 4.35
CA THR A 77 1.16 9.57 2.90
C THR A 77 2.07 10.75 2.52
N GLU A 78 3.00 10.52 1.60
CA GLU A 78 3.94 11.53 1.13
C GLU A 78 3.20 12.70 0.46
N TYR A 79 3.70 13.93 0.69
CA TYR A 79 3.23 15.12 0.00
C TYR A 79 4.02 15.35 -1.28
N ALA A 80 3.32 15.53 -2.41
CA ALA A 80 3.92 15.96 -3.66
C ALA A 80 3.02 17.01 -4.32
N ALA A 81 3.57 18.23 -4.52
CA ALA A 81 2.89 19.27 -5.28
C ALA A 81 2.73 18.81 -6.75
N HIS A 82 1.67 19.28 -7.40
CA HIS A 82 1.39 18.99 -8.82
C HIS A 82 1.24 17.49 -9.13
N SER A 83 0.75 16.71 -8.16
CA SER A 83 0.60 15.25 -8.28
C SER A 83 -0.44 14.80 -9.32
N LEU A 84 -1.19 15.73 -9.88
CA LEU A 84 -2.24 15.49 -10.88
C LEU A 84 -1.89 16.05 -12.27
N GLU A 85 -0.72 16.70 -12.42
CA GLU A 85 -0.32 17.29 -13.69
C GLU A 85 0.42 16.24 -14.54
N GLU A 86 -0.15 15.91 -15.68
CA GLU A 86 0.46 15.03 -16.68
C GLU A 86 0.42 15.68 -18.06
N ASP A 87 1.46 15.45 -18.85
CA ASP A 87 1.52 15.96 -20.22
C ASP A 87 0.51 15.23 -21.13
N GLY A 88 -0.12 15.96 -22.06
CA GLY A 88 -0.98 15.37 -23.07
C GLY A 88 -2.44 15.80 -23.01
N ALA A 89 -3.32 14.95 -23.52
CA ALA A 89 -4.75 15.20 -23.50
C ALA A 89 -5.31 15.04 -22.09
N GLU A 90 -6.29 15.87 -21.72
CA GLU A 90 -6.94 15.81 -20.42
C GLU A 90 -7.54 14.42 -20.14
N HIS A 91 -7.23 13.84 -19.01
CA HIS A 91 -7.74 12.55 -18.58
C HIS A 91 -7.79 12.46 -17.03
N LEU A 92 -8.47 11.44 -16.54
CA LEU A 92 -8.56 11.24 -15.10
C LEU A 92 -7.25 10.69 -14.53
N VAL A 93 -6.46 11.53 -13.88
CA VAL A 93 -5.30 11.10 -13.11
C VAL A 93 -5.75 10.60 -11.74
N VAL A 94 -5.34 9.38 -11.39
CA VAL A 94 -5.58 8.76 -10.08
C VAL A 94 -4.25 8.62 -9.36
N ASN A 95 -4.15 9.19 -8.18
CA ASN A 95 -2.97 9.07 -7.34
C ASN A 95 -3.39 9.01 -5.86
N LEU A 96 -3.14 7.85 -5.23
CA LEU A 96 -3.38 7.62 -3.79
C LEU A 96 -2.06 7.41 -3.02
N ARG A 97 -0.92 7.37 -3.73
CA ARG A 97 0.40 7.09 -3.17
C ARG A 97 1.12 8.34 -2.68
N VAL A 98 0.92 9.46 -3.39
CA VAL A 98 1.41 10.78 -3.01
C VAL A 98 0.30 11.80 -3.21
N LEU A 99 0.15 12.76 -2.30
CA LEU A 99 -1.01 13.65 -2.30
C LEU A 99 -0.55 15.10 -2.14
N ASP A 100 -1.28 16.01 -2.80
CA ASP A 100 -1.31 17.41 -2.44
C ASP A 100 -2.61 17.75 -1.68
N CYS A 101 -2.84 19.01 -1.36
CA CYS A 101 -4.03 19.42 -0.61
C CYS A 101 -5.32 19.18 -1.39
N VAL A 102 -5.30 19.29 -2.72
CA VAL A 102 -6.49 19.12 -3.58
C VAL A 102 -6.78 17.62 -3.72
N SER A 103 -5.80 16.83 -4.12
CA SER A 103 -5.95 15.38 -4.28
C SER A 103 -6.30 14.69 -2.97
N PHE A 104 -5.76 15.13 -1.82
CA PHE A 104 -6.15 14.65 -0.49
C PHE A 104 -7.65 14.84 -0.23
N TYR A 105 -8.16 16.06 -0.50
CA TYR A 105 -9.57 16.37 -0.31
C TYR A 105 -10.47 15.57 -1.26
N GLU A 106 -10.16 15.57 -2.56
CA GLU A 106 -10.95 14.88 -3.58
C GLU A 106 -11.00 13.37 -3.34
N ASN A 107 -9.87 12.75 -3.02
CA ASN A 107 -9.79 11.33 -2.72
C ASN A 107 -10.59 10.96 -1.47
N SER A 108 -10.46 11.75 -0.40
CA SER A 108 -11.22 11.52 0.83
C SER A 108 -12.73 11.63 0.60
N LEU A 109 -13.17 12.63 -0.18
CA LEU A 109 -14.57 12.82 -0.51
C LEU A 109 -15.11 11.73 -1.44
N ALA A 110 -14.34 11.34 -2.48
CA ALA A 110 -14.75 10.31 -3.43
C ALA A 110 -14.96 8.96 -2.74
N LEU A 111 -14.00 8.54 -1.90
CA LEU A 111 -14.09 7.31 -1.12
C LEU A 111 -15.28 7.36 -0.14
N ALA A 112 -15.48 8.48 0.56
CA ALA A 112 -16.59 8.62 1.49
C ALA A 112 -17.96 8.52 0.79
N ARG A 113 -18.09 9.12 -0.39
CA ARG A 113 -19.30 9.00 -1.22
C ARG A 113 -19.55 7.55 -1.64
N CYS A 114 -18.52 6.84 -2.08
CA CYS A 114 -18.60 5.41 -2.40
C CYS A 114 -19.12 4.58 -1.22
N VAL A 115 -18.56 4.80 -0.03
CA VAL A 115 -18.99 4.11 1.20
C VAL A 115 -20.47 4.40 1.50
N LYS A 116 -20.90 5.65 1.39
CA LYS A 116 -22.32 6.04 1.62
C LYS A 116 -23.27 5.45 0.59
N MET A 117 -22.82 5.28 -0.66
CA MET A 117 -23.60 4.67 -1.74
C MET A 117 -23.51 3.13 -1.73
N LYS A 118 -22.69 2.53 -0.84
CA LYS A 118 -22.39 1.08 -0.81
C LYS A 118 -21.80 0.55 -2.12
N LYS A 119 -21.01 1.38 -2.78
CA LYS A 119 -20.29 1.09 -4.03
C LYS A 119 -18.80 1.16 -3.74
N VAL A 120 -18.17 0.01 -3.48
CA VAL A 120 -16.82 -0.08 -2.90
C VAL A 120 -15.85 -0.80 -3.84
N SER A 121 -15.93 -0.54 -5.14
CA SER A 121 -14.96 -0.97 -6.13
C SER A 121 -14.03 0.17 -6.56
N PHE A 122 -12.89 -0.18 -7.14
CA PHE A 122 -11.95 0.81 -7.69
C PHE A 122 -12.58 1.62 -8.85
N ASP A 123 -13.42 0.97 -9.67
CA ASP A 123 -14.15 1.66 -10.75
C ASP A 123 -15.23 2.63 -10.20
N ASP A 124 -15.93 2.25 -9.13
CA ASP A 124 -16.86 3.17 -8.46
C ASP A 124 -16.13 4.40 -7.89
N TYR A 125 -14.95 4.18 -7.29
CA TYR A 125 -14.11 5.26 -6.80
C TYR A 125 -13.67 6.20 -7.94
N LYS A 126 -13.16 5.66 -9.06
CA LYS A 126 -12.78 6.47 -10.23
C LYS A 126 -13.96 7.29 -10.76
N ALA A 127 -15.14 6.69 -10.84
CA ALA A 127 -16.35 7.39 -11.28
C ALA A 127 -16.73 8.55 -10.33
N GLN A 128 -16.60 8.35 -9.01
CA GLN A 128 -16.86 9.43 -8.04
C GLN A 128 -15.78 10.52 -8.08
N LEU A 129 -14.51 10.15 -8.24
CA LEU A 129 -13.41 11.10 -8.39
C LEU A 129 -13.60 11.96 -9.64
N GLN A 130 -13.91 11.33 -10.77
CA GLN A 130 -14.20 12.04 -12.02
C GLN A 130 -15.39 13.00 -11.87
N PHE A 131 -16.48 12.57 -11.20
CA PHE A 131 -17.63 13.40 -10.94
C PHE A 131 -17.31 14.64 -10.09
N ILE A 132 -16.40 14.51 -9.12
CA ILE A 132 -15.98 15.61 -8.23
C ILE A 132 -15.06 16.58 -8.97
N ARG A 133 -14.08 16.08 -9.73
CA ARG A 133 -13.04 16.87 -10.39
C ARG A 133 -13.56 17.59 -11.63
N TYR A 134 -14.40 16.94 -12.40
CA TYR A 134 -14.89 17.47 -13.68
C TYR A 134 -16.36 17.87 -13.60
N ARG A 135 -16.70 19.02 -14.18
CA ARG A 135 -18.08 19.48 -14.21
C ARG A 135 -19.00 18.44 -14.86
N ASN A 136 -19.99 17.94 -14.12
CA ASN A 136 -20.87 16.85 -14.52
C ASN A 136 -20.15 15.51 -14.83
N GLY A 137 -18.92 15.35 -14.40
CA GLY A 137 -18.11 14.17 -14.70
C GLY A 137 -17.63 14.07 -16.16
N ILE A 138 -17.66 15.16 -16.91
CA ILE A 138 -17.27 15.17 -18.33
C ILE A 138 -15.86 15.73 -18.47
N ILE A 139 -14.95 14.92 -19.01
CA ILE A 139 -13.61 15.33 -19.41
C ILE A 139 -13.72 15.95 -20.81
N ASN A 140 -13.27 17.20 -20.98
CA ASN A 140 -13.35 17.97 -22.24
C ASN A 140 -11.97 18.06 -22.90
#